data_787a12a21f6a5d396e10bf8fa370f72e
#
_entry.id   787a12a21f6a5d396e10bf8fa370f72e
#
_cell.length_a   1.000
_cell.length_b   1.000
_cell.length_c   1.000
_cell.angle_alpha   90.00
_cell.angle_beta   90.00
_cell.angle_gamma   90.00
#
_symmetry.space_group_name_H-M   'P 1'
#
loop_
_entity.id
_entity.type
_entity.pdbx_description
1 polymer ?
#
loop_
_entity_poly.entity_id
_entity_poly.type
_entity_poly.pdbx_seq_one_letter_code
_entity_poly.pdbx_strand_id
1 'polypeptide(L)'
;ISALRSIEGISWKKFFDSTSTVEKKLQTDPHGTYTKMDFKSKDYYRHSIEKLARKFQVDEITLTEKALYLATRAKEEGKRAYRTHVGYYLIDDGIKDLSNELNLHVKANNKFSEGLYITINIVCTIIIVSAILAFSYVLGARFSTGQLIVAALLMIVPANEIVVALINWSVSKLKPIRHVPKLDLSEGIPENKKTIIVIPAILPNAKRTEELMKQLEVSYLGNKDKNLYFALLGDFKDSKVEKTSDEEEIIEAGFKEALRMNNKYFNGEKHFFFLSRKKIYNPKEGVYMGKERKRGKLMEFMNLLRGEENHTFSVMSSYIGTLKDIKYIITLDADTFMPRDSAIKLVGAM
;
A
#
# COMPACT_ATOMS: atom_id res chain seq x y z
N ILE A 1 -40.21 -20.63 11.13
CA ILE A 1 -39.93 -19.19 11.32
C ILE A 1 -39.03 -18.95 12.55
N SER A 2 -39.27 -19.63 13.70
CA SER A 2 -38.42 -19.49 14.91
C SER A 2 -36.98 -19.99 14.69
N ALA A 3 -36.80 -21.13 13.99
CA ALA A 3 -35.45 -21.64 13.68
C ALA A 3 -34.63 -20.72 12.78
N LEU A 4 -35.26 -20.04 11.81
CA LEU A 4 -34.58 -19.06 10.96
C LEU A 4 -34.13 -17.80 11.76
N ARG A 5 -34.95 -17.33 12.71
CA ARG A 5 -34.56 -16.24 13.62
C ARG A 5 -33.43 -16.62 14.56
N SER A 6 -33.38 -17.87 15.01
CA SER A 6 -32.27 -18.38 15.83
C SER A 6 -30.96 -18.41 15.05
N ILE A 7 -30.99 -18.65 13.74
CA ILE A 7 -29.82 -18.66 12.85
C ILE A 7 -29.28 -17.22 12.62
N GLU A 8 -30.16 -16.23 12.53
CA GLU A 8 -29.73 -14.80 12.42
C GLU A 8 -29.01 -14.30 13.67
N GLY A 9 -29.31 -14.84 14.85
CA GLY A 9 -28.65 -14.49 16.11
C GLY A 9 -27.30 -15.17 16.35
N ILE A 10 -26.91 -16.13 15.52
CA ILE A 10 -25.64 -16.84 15.68
C ILE A 10 -24.49 -15.98 15.16
N SER A 11 -23.55 -15.66 16.04
CA SER A 11 -22.26 -15.13 15.60
C SER A 11 -21.49 -16.23 14.85
N TRP A 12 -21.61 -16.26 13.53
CA TRP A 12 -20.91 -17.22 12.66
C TRP A 12 -19.40 -17.24 12.92
N LYS A 13 -18.80 -16.09 13.30
CA LYS A 13 -17.41 -16.01 13.70
C LYS A 13 -17.13 -16.93 14.91
N LYS A 14 -17.92 -16.79 15.99
CA LYS A 14 -17.76 -17.62 17.21
C LYS A 14 -18.04 -19.09 16.96
N PHE A 15 -19.01 -19.38 16.10
CA PHE A 15 -19.33 -20.76 15.73
C PHE A 15 -18.17 -21.44 15.00
N PHE A 16 -17.59 -20.78 13.99
CA PHE A 16 -16.43 -21.30 13.27
C PHE A 16 -15.21 -21.46 14.17
N ASP A 17 -14.92 -20.48 15.00
CA ASP A 17 -13.78 -20.53 15.93
C ASP A 17 -13.88 -21.71 16.91
N SER A 18 -15.10 -22.12 17.26
CA SER A 18 -15.32 -23.24 18.20
C SER A 18 -15.39 -24.62 17.54
N THR A 19 -15.87 -24.71 16.30
CA THR A 19 -16.22 -25.99 15.65
C THR A 19 -15.18 -26.47 14.65
N SER A 20 -14.49 -25.57 13.96
CA SER A 20 -13.55 -25.94 12.90
C SER A 20 -12.23 -26.48 13.46
N THR A 21 -11.91 -27.73 13.11
CA THR A 21 -10.62 -28.37 13.46
C THR A 21 -9.44 -27.65 12.81
N VAL A 22 -9.60 -27.21 11.55
CA VAL A 22 -8.58 -26.42 10.82
C VAL A 22 -8.30 -25.10 11.53
N GLU A 23 -9.35 -24.39 11.99
CA GLU A 23 -9.19 -23.14 12.74
C GLU A 23 -8.42 -23.36 14.04
N LYS A 24 -8.78 -24.39 14.82
CA LYS A 24 -8.06 -24.72 16.07
C LYS A 24 -6.57 -24.99 15.83
N LYS A 25 -6.23 -25.66 14.73
CA LYS A 25 -4.83 -25.88 14.36
C LYS A 25 -4.13 -24.58 13.94
N LEU A 26 -4.76 -23.75 13.11
CA LEU A 26 -4.19 -22.48 12.68
C LEU A 26 -3.93 -21.50 13.84
N GLN A 27 -4.71 -21.59 14.93
CA GLN A 27 -4.46 -20.82 16.15
C GLN A 27 -3.13 -21.16 16.83
N THR A 28 -2.51 -22.31 16.52
CA THR A 28 -1.17 -22.69 17.01
C THR A 28 -0.03 -22.16 16.13
N ASP A 29 -0.32 -21.22 15.18
CA ASP A 29 0.72 -20.60 14.34
C ASP A 29 1.90 -20.11 15.17
N PRO A 30 3.13 -20.61 14.92
CA PRO A 30 4.28 -20.34 15.77
C PRO A 30 4.71 -18.87 15.77
N HIS A 31 4.32 -18.08 14.77
CA HIS A 31 4.51 -16.64 14.73
C HIS A 31 3.52 -15.88 15.63
N GLY A 32 2.34 -16.47 15.86
CA GLY A 32 1.28 -15.87 16.65
C GLY A 32 0.53 -14.72 15.94
N THR A 33 0.73 -14.54 14.64
CA THR A 33 0.06 -13.50 13.86
C THR A 33 -1.33 -13.91 13.45
N TYR A 34 -1.56 -15.19 13.13
CA TYR A 34 -2.85 -15.70 12.68
C TYR A 34 -3.99 -15.37 13.65
N THR A 35 -3.77 -15.57 14.94
CA THR A 35 -4.78 -15.30 15.99
C THR A 35 -5.23 -13.84 16.04
N LYS A 36 -4.34 -12.92 15.68
CA LYS A 36 -4.55 -11.46 15.70
C LYS A 36 -5.13 -10.91 14.40
N MET A 37 -5.36 -11.74 13.39
CA MET A 37 -5.90 -11.32 12.09
C MET A 37 -7.40 -11.05 12.15
N ASP A 38 -7.86 -10.16 11.25
CA ASP A 38 -9.28 -9.94 11.04
C ASP A 38 -9.97 -11.18 10.43
N PHE A 39 -11.29 -11.24 10.57
CA PHE A 39 -12.07 -12.40 10.11
C PHE A 39 -11.88 -12.69 8.61
N LYS A 40 -11.83 -11.64 7.76
CA LYS A 40 -11.64 -11.80 6.31
C LYS A 40 -10.28 -12.39 5.97
N SER A 41 -9.25 -12.03 6.71
CA SER A 41 -7.90 -12.59 6.52
C SER A 41 -7.85 -14.05 6.94
N LYS A 42 -8.42 -14.41 8.10
CA LYS A 42 -8.55 -15.80 8.53
C LYS A 42 -9.33 -16.63 7.52
N ASP A 43 -10.43 -16.08 7.01
CA ASP A 43 -11.27 -16.73 6.01
C ASP A 43 -10.53 -16.97 4.69
N TYR A 44 -9.73 -15.98 4.26
CA TYR A 44 -8.86 -16.13 3.10
C TYR A 44 -7.84 -17.27 3.25
N TYR A 45 -7.28 -17.48 4.46
CA TYR A 45 -6.39 -18.61 4.73
C TYR A 45 -7.14 -19.94 4.66
N ARG A 46 -8.33 -20.05 5.26
CA ARG A 46 -9.16 -21.26 5.20
C ARG A 46 -9.52 -21.64 3.76
N HIS A 47 -9.96 -20.67 2.95
CA HIS A 47 -10.21 -20.91 1.53
C HIS A 47 -8.95 -21.28 0.74
N SER A 48 -7.79 -20.78 1.14
CA SER A 48 -6.52 -21.17 0.53
C SER A 48 -6.16 -22.62 0.86
N ILE A 49 -6.40 -23.05 2.10
CA ILE A 49 -6.24 -24.46 2.51
C ILE A 49 -7.18 -25.35 1.68
N GLU A 50 -8.47 -25.03 1.61
CA GLU A 50 -9.44 -25.79 0.81
C GLU A 50 -8.99 -25.93 -0.66
N LYS A 51 -8.56 -24.83 -1.30
CA LYS A 51 -8.06 -24.85 -2.67
C LYS A 51 -6.80 -25.70 -2.83
N LEU A 52 -5.85 -25.59 -1.90
CA LEU A 52 -4.62 -26.36 -1.93
C LEU A 52 -4.89 -27.85 -1.65
N ALA A 53 -5.75 -28.17 -0.70
CA ALA A 53 -6.15 -29.53 -0.35
C ALA A 53 -6.77 -30.23 -1.57
N ARG A 54 -7.72 -29.58 -2.24
CA ARG A 54 -8.29 -30.08 -3.51
C ARG A 54 -7.24 -30.23 -4.62
N LYS A 55 -6.35 -29.24 -4.78
CA LYS A 55 -5.31 -29.26 -5.79
C LYS A 55 -4.28 -30.38 -5.57
N PHE A 56 -3.95 -30.64 -4.32
CA PHE A 56 -2.97 -31.62 -3.89
C PHE A 56 -3.59 -33.00 -3.61
N GLN A 57 -4.92 -33.10 -3.65
CA GLN A 57 -5.68 -34.31 -3.32
C GLN A 57 -5.31 -34.87 -1.93
N VAL A 58 -5.15 -33.98 -0.97
CA VAL A 58 -4.89 -34.29 0.44
C VAL A 58 -5.97 -33.71 1.33
N ASP A 59 -6.12 -34.28 2.52
CA ASP A 59 -7.02 -33.76 3.53
C ASP A 59 -6.57 -32.38 4.05
N GLU A 60 -7.54 -31.49 4.35
CA GLU A 60 -7.30 -30.13 4.83
C GLU A 60 -6.53 -30.11 6.16
N ILE A 61 -6.79 -31.06 7.04
CA ILE A 61 -6.13 -31.17 8.34
C ILE A 61 -4.66 -31.53 8.14
N THR A 62 -4.38 -32.53 7.34
CA THR A 62 -3.02 -32.97 6.99
C THR A 62 -2.22 -31.84 6.33
N LEU A 63 -2.83 -31.11 5.39
CA LEU A 63 -2.19 -29.97 4.74
C LEU A 63 -1.86 -28.86 5.74
N THR A 64 -2.79 -28.57 6.65
CA THR A 64 -2.60 -27.53 7.68
C THR A 64 -1.48 -27.93 8.66
N GLU A 65 -1.44 -29.19 9.08
CA GLU A 65 -0.37 -29.73 9.95
C GLU A 65 1.01 -29.62 9.31
N LYS A 66 1.12 -29.97 8.02
CA LYS A 66 2.39 -29.84 7.29
C LYS A 66 2.83 -28.38 7.13
N ALA A 67 1.89 -27.45 6.85
CA ALA A 67 2.20 -26.04 6.80
C ALA A 67 2.67 -25.48 8.15
N LEU A 68 2.01 -25.89 9.26
CA LEU A 68 2.43 -25.51 10.61
C LEU A 68 3.77 -26.15 11.01
N TYR A 69 4.00 -27.39 10.64
CA TYR A 69 5.30 -28.06 10.84
C TYR A 69 6.44 -27.29 10.19
N LEU A 70 6.27 -26.88 8.92
CA LEU A 70 7.28 -26.09 8.21
C LEU A 70 7.50 -24.70 8.87
N ALA A 71 6.43 -24.06 9.35
CA ALA A 71 6.54 -22.79 10.06
C ALA A 71 7.28 -22.93 11.40
N THR A 72 6.99 -24.01 12.15
CA THR A 72 7.67 -24.33 13.42
C THR A 72 9.14 -24.62 13.19
N ARG A 73 9.46 -25.48 12.24
CA ARG A 73 10.83 -25.79 11.84
C ARG A 73 11.61 -24.53 11.42
N ALA A 74 10.98 -23.63 10.65
CA ALA A 74 11.60 -22.37 10.27
C ALA A 74 11.90 -21.46 11.47
N LYS A 75 11.07 -21.52 12.52
CA LYS A 75 11.31 -20.79 13.77
C LYS A 75 12.48 -21.40 14.56
N GLU A 76 12.54 -22.72 14.67
CA GLU A 76 13.63 -23.45 15.34
C GLU A 76 14.98 -23.24 14.63
N GLU A 77 14.96 -23.20 13.30
CA GLU A 77 16.14 -22.92 12.47
C GLU A 77 16.54 -21.43 12.43
N GLY A 78 15.85 -20.54 13.15
CA GLY A 78 16.15 -19.10 13.19
C GLY A 78 15.97 -18.38 11.85
N LYS A 79 15.10 -18.89 10.97
CA LYS A 79 14.82 -18.26 9.68
C LYS A 79 14.13 -16.91 9.83
N ARG A 80 14.09 -16.13 8.76
CA ARG A 80 13.45 -14.81 8.74
C ARG A 80 11.98 -14.88 9.20
N ALA A 81 11.53 -13.90 9.96
CA ALA A 81 10.24 -13.87 10.65
C ALA A 81 9.04 -14.23 9.75
N TYR A 82 9.00 -13.79 8.48
CA TYR A 82 7.89 -14.11 7.57
C TYR A 82 7.78 -15.62 7.26
N ARG A 83 8.88 -16.40 7.34
CA ARG A 83 8.89 -17.86 7.17
C ARG A 83 8.38 -18.61 8.39
N THR A 84 8.33 -17.98 9.54
CA THR A 84 7.81 -18.59 10.78
C THR A 84 6.30 -18.49 10.89
N HIS A 85 5.65 -17.78 9.93
CA HIS A 85 4.22 -17.65 9.85
C HIS A 85 3.63 -18.65 8.84
N VAL A 86 2.58 -19.35 9.23
CA VAL A 86 1.88 -20.37 8.41
C VAL A 86 1.44 -19.83 7.05
N GLY A 87 1.10 -18.55 6.97
CA GLY A 87 0.67 -17.88 5.74
C GLY A 87 1.68 -17.93 4.61
N TYR A 88 2.97 -17.91 4.91
CA TYR A 88 4.02 -18.06 3.90
C TYR A 88 3.84 -19.36 3.07
N TYR A 89 3.46 -20.43 3.74
CA TYR A 89 3.27 -21.74 3.11
C TYR A 89 1.89 -21.93 2.46
N LEU A 90 0.89 -21.11 2.83
CA LEU A 90 -0.49 -21.22 2.33
C LEU A 90 -0.82 -20.29 1.17
N ILE A 91 -0.21 -19.10 1.12
CA ILE A 91 -0.59 -18.05 0.15
C ILE A 91 0.58 -17.41 -0.59
N ASP A 92 1.83 -17.74 -0.24
CA ASP A 92 3.04 -17.12 -0.78
C ASP A 92 4.01 -18.16 -1.37
N ASP A 93 5.26 -17.79 -1.57
CA ASP A 93 6.30 -18.62 -2.22
C ASP A 93 6.57 -19.95 -1.49
N GLY A 94 6.29 -20.06 -0.20
CA GLY A 94 6.40 -21.28 0.60
C GLY A 94 5.44 -22.41 0.21
N ILE A 95 4.49 -22.16 -0.69
CA ILE A 95 3.63 -23.22 -1.27
C ILE A 95 4.49 -24.31 -1.96
N LYS A 96 5.64 -23.94 -2.51
CA LYS A 96 6.58 -24.90 -3.11
C LYS A 96 7.20 -25.80 -2.04
N ASP A 97 7.60 -25.23 -0.91
CA ASP A 97 8.16 -25.97 0.20
C ASP A 97 7.13 -26.95 0.77
N LEU A 98 5.86 -26.49 0.89
CA LEU A 98 4.74 -27.32 1.33
C LEU A 98 4.46 -28.48 0.34
N SER A 99 4.51 -28.22 -0.96
CA SER A 99 4.31 -29.28 -1.97
C SER A 99 5.41 -30.33 -1.92
N ASN A 100 6.66 -29.92 -1.73
CA ASN A 100 7.79 -30.82 -1.59
C ASN A 100 7.68 -31.67 -0.31
N GLU A 101 7.27 -31.08 0.81
CA GLU A 101 7.07 -31.79 2.09
C GLU A 101 5.94 -32.84 2.00
N LEU A 102 4.97 -32.61 1.11
CA LEU A 102 3.90 -33.57 0.77
C LEU A 102 4.31 -34.59 -0.29
N ASN A 103 5.55 -34.60 -0.75
CA ASN A 103 6.06 -35.40 -1.88
C ASN A 103 5.28 -35.22 -3.18
N LEU A 104 4.75 -34.02 -3.41
CA LEU A 104 3.93 -33.70 -4.57
C LEU A 104 4.69 -32.82 -5.55
N HIS A 105 4.84 -33.28 -6.79
CA HIS A 105 5.44 -32.50 -7.86
C HIS A 105 4.40 -31.53 -8.43
N VAL A 106 4.31 -30.33 -7.84
CA VAL A 106 3.45 -29.28 -8.41
C VAL A 106 4.16 -28.66 -9.60
N LYS A 107 3.61 -28.85 -10.80
CA LYS A 107 3.99 -28.04 -11.96
C LYS A 107 3.90 -26.56 -11.53
N ALA A 108 5.02 -25.85 -11.67
CA ALA A 108 5.06 -24.42 -11.38
C ALA A 108 3.87 -23.76 -12.09
N ASN A 109 3.00 -23.10 -11.33
CA ASN A 109 1.98 -22.27 -11.95
C ASN A 109 2.72 -21.28 -12.82
N ASN A 110 2.52 -21.35 -14.13
CA ASN A 110 3.06 -20.34 -15.04
C ASN A 110 2.52 -18.99 -14.57
N LYS A 111 3.33 -18.30 -13.78
CA LYS A 111 3.06 -16.89 -13.50
C LYS A 111 2.95 -16.25 -14.88
N PHE A 112 1.85 -15.53 -15.12
CA PHE A 112 1.69 -14.71 -16.31
C PHE A 112 2.93 -13.81 -16.35
N SER A 113 3.94 -14.22 -17.15
CA SER A 113 5.24 -13.55 -17.16
C SER A 113 5.12 -12.24 -17.93
N GLU A 114 5.96 -11.29 -17.57
CA GLU A 114 6.05 -10.01 -18.30
C GLU A 114 6.30 -10.26 -19.79
N GLY A 115 7.16 -11.24 -20.11
CA GLY A 115 7.42 -11.63 -21.51
C GLY A 115 6.17 -12.14 -22.23
N LEU A 116 5.32 -12.92 -21.58
CA LEU A 116 4.06 -13.38 -22.15
C LEU A 116 3.11 -12.21 -22.42
N TYR A 117 3.01 -11.25 -21.48
CA TYR A 117 2.21 -10.04 -21.66
C TYR A 117 2.66 -9.24 -22.89
N ILE A 118 3.97 -8.98 -22.99
CA ILE A 118 4.55 -8.25 -24.13
C ILE A 118 4.30 -9.00 -25.43
N THR A 119 4.50 -10.31 -25.46
CA THR A 119 4.28 -11.14 -26.67
C THR A 119 2.82 -11.07 -27.12
N ILE A 120 1.86 -11.25 -26.20
CA ILE A 120 0.44 -11.17 -26.52
C ILE A 120 0.09 -9.78 -27.07
N ASN A 121 0.63 -8.72 -26.44
CA ASN A 121 0.39 -7.35 -26.87
C ASN A 121 0.88 -7.12 -28.32
N ILE A 122 2.12 -7.50 -28.63
CA ILE A 122 2.70 -7.36 -29.97
C ILE A 122 1.88 -8.15 -31.01
N VAL A 123 1.58 -9.41 -30.72
CA VAL A 123 0.85 -10.29 -31.65
C VAL A 123 -0.55 -9.73 -31.92
N CYS A 124 -1.28 -9.34 -30.87
CA CYS A 124 -2.62 -8.76 -31.04
C CYS A 124 -2.58 -7.44 -31.81
N THR A 125 -1.59 -6.58 -31.57
CA THR A 125 -1.43 -5.32 -32.31
C THR A 125 -1.20 -5.59 -33.81
N ILE A 126 -0.31 -6.55 -34.15
CA ILE A 126 -0.06 -6.95 -35.55
C ILE A 126 -1.35 -7.47 -36.20
N ILE A 127 -2.11 -8.33 -35.50
CA ILE A 127 -3.37 -8.88 -36.00
C ILE A 127 -4.37 -7.76 -36.30
N ILE A 128 -4.55 -6.82 -35.39
CA ILE A 128 -5.50 -5.70 -35.57
C ILE A 128 -5.10 -4.81 -36.74
N VAL A 129 -3.83 -4.42 -36.84
CA VAL A 129 -3.32 -3.60 -37.96
C VAL A 129 -3.52 -4.34 -39.29
N SER A 130 -3.14 -5.64 -39.35
CA SER A 130 -3.32 -6.45 -40.55
C SER A 130 -4.79 -6.60 -40.94
N ALA A 131 -5.69 -6.78 -39.98
CA ALA A 131 -7.13 -6.88 -40.22
C ALA A 131 -7.71 -5.57 -40.76
N ILE A 132 -7.31 -4.42 -40.25
CA ILE A 132 -7.76 -3.11 -40.73
C ILE A 132 -7.29 -2.87 -42.18
N LEU A 133 -6.03 -3.18 -42.46
CA LEU A 133 -5.48 -3.03 -43.83
C LEU A 133 -6.15 -3.98 -44.84
N ALA A 134 -6.38 -5.24 -44.44
CA ALA A 134 -7.09 -6.23 -45.26
C ALA A 134 -8.55 -5.78 -45.50
N PHE A 135 -9.25 -5.29 -44.46
CA PHE A 135 -10.61 -4.78 -44.62
C PHE A 135 -10.66 -3.56 -45.52
N SER A 136 -9.71 -2.63 -45.39
CA SER A 136 -9.58 -1.50 -46.31
C SER A 136 -9.39 -1.93 -47.77
N TYR A 137 -8.63 -2.97 -48.03
CA TYR A 137 -8.45 -3.53 -49.37
C TYR A 137 -9.76 -4.10 -49.92
N VAL A 138 -10.52 -4.84 -49.10
CA VAL A 138 -11.83 -5.38 -49.47
C VAL A 138 -12.82 -4.24 -49.84
N LEU A 139 -12.76 -3.12 -49.16
CA LEU A 139 -13.55 -1.93 -49.44
C LEU A 139 -13.11 -1.14 -50.71
N GLY A 140 -12.12 -1.64 -51.43
CA GLY A 140 -11.65 -1.07 -52.70
C GLY A 140 -10.44 -0.14 -52.59
N ALA A 141 -9.89 0.08 -51.38
CA ALA A 141 -8.67 0.86 -51.24
C ALA A 141 -7.49 0.13 -51.96
N ARG A 142 -6.70 0.88 -52.70
CA ARG A 142 -5.49 0.37 -53.40
C ARG A 142 -4.31 1.20 -52.91
N PHE A 143 -3.43 0.55 -52.19
CA PHE A 143 -2.21 1.17 -51.67
C PHE A 143 -0.98 0.65 -52.42
N SER A 144 -0.04 1.52 -52.75
CA SER A 144 1.30 1.12 -53.10
C SER A 144 2.01 0.54 -51.90
N THR A 145 3.09 -0.24 -52.12
CA THR A 145 3.85 -0.83 -51.02
C THR A 145 4.33 0.20 -49.98
N GLY A 146 4.78 1.38 -50.46
CA GLY A 146 5.19 2.46 -49.56
C GLY A 146 4.05 3.01 -48.71
N GLN A 147 2.87 3.19 -49.33
CA GLN A 147 1.68 3.64 -48.59
C GLN A 147 1.20 2.62 -47.54
N LEU A 148 1.28 1.31 -47.85
CA LEU A 148 0.97 0.27 -46.87
C LEU A 148 1.90 0.30 -45.66
N ILE A 149 3.21 0.47 -45.88
CA ILE A 149 4.18 0.59 -44.78
C ILE A 149 3.88 1.82 -43.93
N VAL A 150 3.67 2.98 -44.53
CA VAL A 150 3.35 4.20 -43.80
C VAL A 150 2.03 4.05 -43.04
N ALA A 151 0.98 3.52 -43.67
CA ALA A 151 -0.30 3.28 -43.03
C ALA A 151 -0.15 2.31 -41.83
N ALA A 152 0.58 1.22 -41.99
CA ALA A 152 0.85 0.27 -40.90
C ALA A 152 1.56 0.94 -39.72
N LEU A 153 2.62 1.72 -39.99
CA LEU A 153 3.36 2.44 -38.95
C LEU A 153 2.49 3.44 -38.19
N LEU A 154 1.66 4.20 -38.90
CA LEU A 154 0.74 5.15 -38.27
C LEU A 154 -0.35 4.46 -37.44
N MET A 155 -0.77 3.25 -37.82
CA MET A 155 -1.80 2.49 -37.11
C MET A 155 -1.26 1.73 -35.88
N ILE A 156 0.05 1.50 -35.74
CA ILE A 156 0.61 0.75 -34.61
C ILE A 156 0.22 1.41 -33.28
N VAL A 157 0.35 2.72 -33.15
CA VAL A 157 0.09 3.40 -31.88
C VAL A 157 -1.40 3.30 -31.48
N PRO A 158 -2.38 3.70 -32.29
CA PRO A 158 -3.79 3.61 -31.89
C PRO A 158 -4.25 2.14 -31.74
N ALA A 159 -3.74 1.21 -32.56
CA ALA A 159 -4.07 -0.21 -32.42
C ALA A 159 -3.53 -0.78 -31.08
N ASN A 160 -2.30 -0.41 -30.72
CA ASN A 160 -1.70 -0.82 -29.46
C ASN A 160 -2.48 -0.31 -28.23
N GLU A 161 -2.98 0.94 -28.26
CA GLU A 161 -3.82 1.47 -27.18
C GLU A 161 -5.09 0.64 -26.97
N ILE A 162 -5.75 0.25 -28.07
CA ILE A 162 -6.94 -0.61 -28.02
C ILE A 162 -6.59 -2.00 -27.43
N VAL A 163 -5.48 -2.60 -27.86
CA VAL A 163 -5.02 -3.90 -27.38
C VAL A 163 -4.72 -3.85 -25.90
N VAL A 164 -3.96 -2.86 -25.45
CA VAL A 164 -3.62 -2.66 -24.03
C VAL A 164 -4.89 -2.50 -23.19
N ALA A 165 -5.84 -1.68 -23.65
CA ALA A 165 -7.11 -1.49 -22.95
C ALA A 165 -7.90 -2.81 -22.82
N LEU A 166 -8.00 -3.59 -23.90
CA LEU A 166 -8.70 -4.88 -23.92
C LEU A 166 -8.00 -5.93 -23.02
N ILE A 167 -6.67 -6.02 -23.08
CA ILE A 167 -5.91 -6.94 -22.21
C ILE A 167 -6.11 -6.55 -20.74
N ASN A 168 -5.95 -5.29 -20.39
CA ASN A 168 -6.10 -4.81 -19.00
C ASN A 168 -7.53 -5.03 -18.49
N TRP A 169 -8.54 -4.74 -19.32
CA TRP A 169 -9.94 -5.03 -18.98
C TRP A 169 -10.16 -6.53 -18.74
N SER A 170 -9.65 -7.39 -19.63
CA SER A 170 -9.77 -8.84 -19.51
C SER A 170 -9.09 -9.35 -18.25
N VAL A 171 -7.85 -8.91 -17.97
CA VAL A 171 -7.11 -9.29 -16.78
C VAL A 171 -7.83 -8.85 -15.50
N SER A 172 -8.38 -7.64 -15.49
CA SER A 172 -9.13 -7.10 -14.34
C SER A 172 -10.42 -7.89 -14.05
N LYS A 173 -11.04 -8.46 -15.10
CA LYS A 173 -12.25 -9.29 -14.95
C LYS A 173 -11.93 -10.74 -14.58
N LEU A 174 -10.87 -11.29 -15.16
CA LEU A 174 -10.53 -12.72 -15.01
C LEU A 174 -9.69 -13.02 -13.77
N LYS A 175 -8.89 -12.05 -13.29
CA LYS A 175 -8.09 -12.23 -12.07
C LYS A 175 -8.78 -11.57 -10.87
N PRO A 176 -9.22 -12.34 -9.88
CA PRO A 176 -9.75 -11.76 -8.65
C PRO A 176 -8.65 -10.98 -7.93
N ILE A 177 -9.03 -9.86 -7.34
CA ILE A 177 -8.14 -9.04 -6.51
C ILE A 177 -7.66 -9.90 -5.35
N ARG A 178 -6.35 -9.99 -5.16
CA ARG A 178 -5.77 -10.68 -4.00
C ARG A 178 -6.12 -9.91 -2.73
N HIS A 179 -6.73 -10.59 -1.78
CA HIS A 179 -6.90 -10.05 -0.45
C HIS A 179 -5.52 -9.93 0.22
N VAL A 180 -5.22 -8.75 0.77
CA VAL A 180 -4.02 -8.55 1.59
C VAL A 180 -4.40 -8.86 3.03
N PRO A 181 -3.84 -9.94 3.63
CA PRO A 181 -4.11 -10.27 5.02
C PRO A 181 -3.68 -9.14 5.95
N LYS A 182 -4.47 -8.90 7.00
CA LYS A 182 -4.22 -7.83 7.95
C LYS A 182 -4.64 -8.20 9.36
N LEU A 183 -4.05 -7.53 10.33
CA LEU A 183 -4.42 -7.63 11.73
C LEU A 183 -5.81 -7.02 11.97
N ASP A 184 -6.52 -7.55 12.96
CA ASP A 184 -7.74 -6.94 13.48
C ASP A 184 -7.36 -5.78 14.40
N LEU A 185 -7.54 -4.58 13.92
CA LEU A 185 -7.31 -3.33 14.66
C LEU A 185 -8.63 -2.59 14.91
N SER A 186 -9.74 -3.32 15.08
CA SER A 186 -11.07 -2.74 15.36
C SER A 186 -11.11 -1.95 16.68
N GLU A 187 -10.23 -2.25 17.63
CA GLU A 187 -10.07 -1.53 18.89
C GLU A 187 -9.10 -0.33 18.80
N GLY A 188 -8.57 -0.06 17.63
CA GLY A 188 -7.60 1.00 17.37
C GLY A 188 -6.17 0.52 17.13
N ILE A 189 -5.30 1.45 16.80
CA ILE A 189 -3.87 1.20 16.58
C ILE A 189 -3.18 0.96 17.94
N PRO A 190 -2.47 -0.16 18.14
CA PRO A 190 -1.75 -0.41 19.38
C PRO A 190 -0.63 0.62 19.63
N GLU A 191 -0.30 0.88 20.89
CA GLU A 191 0.71 1.85 21.27
C GLU A 191 2.10 1.56 20.65
N ASN A 192 2.48 0.30 20.55
CA ASN A 192 3.74 -0.11 19.92
C ASN A 192 3.73 -0.04 18.38
N LYS A 193 2.63 0.46 17.79
CA LYS A 193 2.44 0.69 16.36
C LYS A 193 2.03 2.13 16.04
N LYS A 194 2.39 3.08 16.91
CA LYS A 194 2.15 4.51 16.66
C LYS A 194 2.54 4.86 15.24
N THR A 195 1.66 5.57 14.55
CA THR A 195 1.78 5.86 13.12
C THR A 195 1.63 7.36 12.88
N ILE A 196 2.44 7.90 11.96
CA ILE A 196 2.31 9.29 11.53
C ILE A 196 1.96 9.37 10.05
N ILE A 197 0.95 10.19 9.74
CA ILE A 197 0.59 10.55 8.36
C ILE A 197 1.28 11.85 8.01
N VAL A 198 2.02 11.86 6.90
CA VAL A 198 2.76 13.04 6.49
C VAL A 198 2.39 13.49 5.07
N ILE A 199 2.29 14.80 4.88
CA ILE A 199 2.15 15.42 3.57
C ILE A 199 3.43 16.22 3.28
N PRO A 200 4.35 15.71 2.44
CA PRO A 200 5.51 16.48 1.98
C PRO A 200 5.08 17.43 0.85
N ALA A 201 5.19 18.74 1.06
CA ALA A 201 4.75 19.75 0.09
C ALA A 201 5.76 20.89 -0.06
N ILE A 202 5.66 21.62 -1.19
CA ILE A 202 6.23 22.94 -1.35
C ILE A 202 5.16 23.95 -0.91
N LEU A 203 5.56 24.92 -0.10
CA LEU A 203 4.68 25.94 0.49
C LEU A 203 4.93 27.29 -0.22
N PRO A 204 4.12 27.62 -1.23
CA PRO A 204 4.30 28.86 -1.98
C PRO A 204 3.79 30.10 -1.24
N ASN A 205 2.86 29.94 -0.29
CA ASN A 205 2.25 31.01 0.50
C ASN A 205 1.49 30.46 1.72
N ALA A 206 1.09 31.34 2.64
CA ALA A 206 0.32 31.00 3.83
C ALA A 206 -1.01 30.31 3.53
N LYS A 207 -1.75 30.77 2.52
CA LYS A 207 -3.05 30.18 2.12
C LYS A 207 -2.93 28.69 1.77
N ARG A 208 -1.91 28.32 0.97
CA ARG A 208 -1.67 26.91 0.61
C ARG A 208 -1.29 26.07 1.82
N THR A 209 -0.54 26.66 2.75
CA THR A 209 -0.21 26.02 4.04
C THR A 209 -1.47 25.70 4.85
N GLU A 210 -2.39 26.65 4.99
CA GLU A 210 -3.67 26.43 5.64
C GLU A 210 -4.51 25.33 4.96
N GLU A 211 -4.57 25.33 3.61
CA GLU A 211 -5.30 24.31 2.83
C GLU A 211 -4.75 22.92 3.11
N LEU A 212 -3.43 22.74 3.12
CA LEU A 212 -2.79 21.45 3.39
C LEU A 212 -2.98 21.00 4.85
N MET A 213 -2.93 21.91 5.79
CA MET A 213 -3.25 21.61 7.19
C MET A 213 -4.72 21.20 7.37
N LYS A 214 -5.66 21.83 6.66
CA LYS A 214 -7.07 21.41 6.61
C LYS A 214 -7.23 20.04 5.96
N GLN A 215 -6.42 19.70 4.97
CA GLN A 215 -6.42 18.36 4.37
C GLN A 215 -5.98 17.28 5.38
N LEU A 216 -5.00 17.56 6.24
CA LEU A 216 -4.64 16.69 7.37
C LEU A 216 -5.79 16.59 8.39
N GLU A 217 -6.51 17.69 8.67
CA GLU A 217 -7.71 17.65 9.52
C GLU A 217 -8.80 16.74 8.95
N VAL A 218 -9.06 16.80 7.65
CA VAL A 218 -10.01 15.89 6.96
C VAL A 218 -9.54 14.44 7.05
N SER A 219 -8.24 14.18 6.86
CA SER A 219 -7.65 12.85 6.99
C SER A 219 -7.82 12.30 8.41
N TYR A 220 -7.64 13.12 9.44
CA TYR A 220 -7.91 12.77 10.84
C TYR A 220 -9.38 12.45 11.08
N LEU A 221 -10.30 13.29 10.59
CA LEU A 221 -11.73 13.07 10.79
C LEU A 221 -12.24 11.75 10.20
N GLY A 222 -11.64 11.31 9.11
CA GLY A 222 -11.90 10.00 8.50
C GLY A 222 -11.16 8.83 9.15
N ASN A 223 -10.14 9.09 10.00
CA ASN A 223 -9.24 8.07 10.56
C ASN A 223 -8.88 8.40 12.01
N LYS A 224 -9.90 8.54 12.86
CA LYS A 224 -9.70 8.91 14.27
C LYS A 224 -9.07 7.78 15.05
N ASP A 225 -7.88 8.02 15.61
CA ASP A 225 -7.19 7.10 16.51
C ASP A 225 -6.23 7.87 17.41
N LYS A 226 -6.08 7.44 18.66
CA LYS A 226 -5.20 8.07 19.66
C LYS A 226 -3.71 7.87 19.37
N ASN A 227 -3.35 6.84 18.62
CA ASN A 227 -1.98 6.50 18.25
C ASN A 227 -1.66 6.90 16.80
N LEU A 228 -2.47 7.80 16.22
CA LEU A 228 -2.27 8.36 14.90
C LEU A 228 -1.91 9.85 15.00
N TYR A 229 -0.81 10.22 14.35
CA TYR A 229 -0.25 11.55 14.32
C TYR A 229 -0.26 12.11 12.90
N PHE A 230 -0.15 13.43 12.74
CA PHE A 230 -0.26 14.09 11.45
C PHE A 230 0.82 15.19 11.34
N ALA A 231 1.52 15.25 10.22
CA ALA A 231 2.51 16.29 9.99
C ALA A 231 2.49 16.84 8.57
N LEU A 232 2.54 18.16 8.44
CA LEU A 232 2.85 18.83 7.20
C LEU A 232 4.37 19.07 7.16
N LEU A 233 5.02 18.49 6.15
CA LEU A 233 6.45 18.67 5.92
C LEU A 233 6.66 19.67 4.78
N GLY A 234 7.08 20.88 5.12
CA GLY A 234 7.21 22.00 4.19
C GLY A 234 8.61 22.19 3.63
N ASP A 235 8.70 22.58 2.35
CA ASP A 235 9.81 23.31 1.77
C ASP A 235 9.27 24.65 1.30
N PHE A 236 10.00 25.72 1.53
CA PHE A 236 9.71 27.01 0.93
C PHE A 236 9.98 26.98 -0.58
N LYS A 237 9.34 27.87 -1.32
CA LYS A 237 9.56 28.06 -2.75
C LYS A 237 11.03 28.40 -3.01
N ASP A 238 11.55 27.90 -4.13
CA ASP A 238 12.90 28.21 -4.58
C ASP A 238 13.08 29.72 -4.81
N SER A 239 14.25 30.22 -4.44
CA SER A 239 14.55 31.65 -4.56
C SER A 239 16.03 31.90 -4.79
N LYS A 240 16.38 33.11 -5.32
CA LYS A 240 17.77 33.56 -5.44
C LYS A 240 18.36 33.97 -4.10
N VAL A 241 17.54 34.16 -3.08
CA VAL A 241 17.97 34.56 -1.74
C VAL A 241 17.62 33.46 -0.74
N GLU A 242 18.40 33.36 0.34
CA GLU A 242 18.24 32.32 1.35
C GLU A 242 16.88 32.43 2.08
N LYS A 243 16.47 33.64 2.44
CA LYS A 243 15.19 33.92 3.08
C LYS A 243 14.37 34.90 2.26
N THR A 244 13.07 34.62 2.14
CA THR A 244 12.08 35.49 1.51
C THR A 244 11.12 36.05 2.53
N SER A 245 10.52 37.22 2.29
CA SER A 245 9.62 37.89 3.23
C SER A 245 8.33 37.14 3.56
N ASP A 246 7.90 36.24 2.68
CA ASP A 246 6.70 35.42 2.82
C ASP A 246 6.87 34.17 3.71
N GLU A 247 8.11 33.80 4.06
CA GLU A 247 8.38 32.61 4.88
C GLU A 247 7.79 32.73 6.30
N GLU A 248 7.84 33.92 6.90
CA GLU A 248 7.30 34.17 8.24
C GLU A 248 5.77 33.96 8.27
N GLU A 249 5.04 34.46 7.28
CA GLU A 249 3.60 34.28 7.16
C GLU A 249 3.23 32.80 6.97
N ILE A 250 4.04 32.05 6.20
CA ILE A 250 3.88 30.61 5.99
C ILE A 250 4.06 29.86 7.30
N ILE A 251 5.08 30.21 8.08
CA ILE A 251 5.38 29.57 9.37
C ILE A 251 4.25 29.85 10.36
N GLU A 252 3.81 31.13 10.46
CA GLU A 252 2.73 31.52 11.36
C GLU A 252 1.42 30.78 11.04
N ALA A 253 1.05 30.70 9.75
CA ALA A 253 -0.11 29.94 9.30
C ALA A 253 -0.02 28.46 9.70
N GLY A 254 1.14 27.81 9.49
CA GLY A 254 1.35 26.42 9.89
C GLY A 254 1.25 26.20 11.39
N PHE A 255 1.83 27.08 12.19
CA PHE A 255 1.79 27.01 13.67
C PHE A 255 0.37 27.21 14.20
N LYS A 256 -0.32 28.24 13.70
CA LYS A 256 -1.70 28.56 14.07
C LYS A 256 -2.65 27.39 13.82
N GLU A 257 -2.56 26.78 12.64
CA GLU A 257 -3.41 25.64 12.28
C GLU A 257 -3.06 24.39 13.11
N ALA A 258 -1.78 24.08 13.33
CA ALA A 258 -1.38 22.97 14.18
C ALA A 258 -1.88 23.15 15.61
N LEU A 259 -1.72 24.35 16.17
CA LEU A 259 -2.21 24.68 17.51
C LEU A 259 -3.75 24.59 17.60
N ARG A 260 -4.45 25.13 16.60
CA ARG A 260 -5.92 25.08 16.52
C ARG A 260 -6.43 23.63 16.57
N MET A 261 -5.86 22.75 15.76
CA MET A 261 -6.29 21.35 15.68
C MET A 261 -5.94 20.56 16.95
N ASN A 262 -4.75 20.78 17.52
CA ASN A 262 -4.36 20.16 18.77
C ASN A 262 -5.30 20.56 19.93
N ASN A 263 -5.66 21.84 20.03
CA ASN A 263 -6.61 22.30 21.04
C ASN A 263 -8.02 21.77 20.78
N LYS A 264 -8.47 21.75 19.52
CA LYS A 264 -9.82 21.34 19.14
C LYS A 264 -10.09 19.86 19.38
N TYR A 265 -9.12 18.99 19.12
CA TYR A 265 -9.33 17.55 19.06
C TYR A 265 -8.62 16.77 20.17
N PHE A 266 -7.59 17.34 20.78
CA PHE A 266 -6.69 16.64 21.70
C PHE A 266 -6.42 17.41 23.00
N ASN A 267 -7.24 18.40 23.34
CA ASN A 267 -7.08 19.21 24.54
C ASN A 267 -5.67 19.80 24.73
N GLY A 268 -4.99 20.11 23.60
CA GLY A 268 -3.63 20.65 23.59
C GLY A 268 -2.51 19.61 23.48
N GLU A 269 -2.80 18.31 23.56
CA GLU A 269 -1.82 17.26 23.25
C GLU A 269 -1.38 17.35 21.80
N LYS A 270 -0.11 17.02 21.54
CA LYS A 270 0.53 17.22 20.24
C LYS A 270 0.32 16.02 19.31
N HIS A 271 -0.64 16.12 18.42
CA HIS A 271 -0.93 15.16 17.36
C HIS A 271 -0.77 15.75 15.96
N PHE A 272 -0.95 17.07 15.80
CA PHE A 272 -0.72 17.78 14.55
C PHE A 272 0.56 18.58 14.63
N PHE A 273 1.40 18.42 13.61
CA PHE A 273 2.71 19.05 13.52
C PHE A 273 2.86 19.81 12.20
N PHE A 274 3.52 20.94 12.28
CA PHE A 274 4.03 21.65 11.13
C PHE A 274 5.56 21.71 11.23
N LEU A 275 6.24 21.27 10.18
CA LEU A 275 7.70 21.28 10.07
C LEU A 275 8.10 21.89 8.73
N SER A 276 9.11 22.74 8.74
CA SER A 276 9.70 23.27 7.51
C SER A 276 11.22 23.20 7.53
N ARG A 277 11.80 22.92 6.37
CA ARG A 277 13.25 22.89 6.18
C ARG A 277 13.77 24.25 5.75
N LYS A 278 15.01 24.57 6.17
CA LYS A 278 15.74 25.68 5.58
C LYS A 278 16.13 25.37 4.13
N LYS A 279 16.16 26.39 3.30
CA LYS A 279 16.68 26.31 1.94
C LYS A 279 18.20 26.20 1.95
N ILE A 280 18.76 25.43 1.03
CA ILE A 280 20.21 25.29 0.83
C ILE A 280 20.52 25.71 -0.61
N TYR A 281 21.62 26.42 -0.79
CA TYR A 281 22.08 26.83 -2.12
C TYR A 281 22.46 25.61 -2.96
N ASN A 282 21.86 25.51 -4.15
CA ASN A 282 22.18 24.49 -5.14
C ASN A 282 23.01 25.14 -6.27
N PRO A 283 24.33 24.88 -6.34
CA PRO A 283 25.18 25.48 -7.35
C PRO A 283 24.82 25.13 -8.79
N LYS A 284 24.18 23.97 -9.01
CA LYS A 284 23.78 23.52 -10.36
C LYS A 284 22.58 24.30 -10.89
N GLU A 285 21.65 24.65 -10.01
CA GLU A 285 20.45 25.41 -10.37
C GLU A 285 20.56 26.91 -10.08
N GLY A 286 21.58 27.33 -9.34
CA GLY A 286 21.82 28.73 -9.00
C GLY A 286 20.77 29.33 -8.05
N VAL A 287 20.09 28.50 -7.27
CA VAL A 287 19.01 28.93 -6.34
C VAL A 287 19.12 28.26 -4.99
N TYR A 288 18.51 28.87 -3.99
CA TYR A 288 18.26 28.27 -2.68
C TYR A 288 16.96 27.43 -2.73
N MET A 289 17.04 26.17 -2.33
CA MET A 289 15.94 25.23 -2.43
C MET A 289 16.00 24.14 -1.34
N GLY A 290 14.91 23.37 -1.16
CA GLY A 290 14.92 22.16 -0.35
C GLY A 290 15.76 21.05 -1.01
N LYS A 291 16.78 20.54 -0.30
CA LYS A 291 17.68 19.50 -0.80
C LYS A 291 16.91 18.25 -1.24
N GLU A 292 17.18 17.76 -2.44
CA GLU A 292 16.55 16.56 -3.03
C GLU A 292 15.01 16.54 -3.00
N ARG A 293 14.38 17.71 -2.90
CA ARG A 293 12.93 17.82 -2.98
C ARG A 293 12.19 16.85 -2.01
N LYS A 294 11.16 16.16 -2.50
CA LYS A 294 10.33 15.23 -1.71
C LYS A 294 11.16 14.10 -1.10
N ARG A 295 12.06 13.49 -1.87
CA ARG A 295 12.88 12.37 -1.39
C ARG A 295 13.75 12.77 -0.20
N GLY A 296 14.53 13.85 -0.36
CA GLY A 296 15.41 14.32 0.72
C GLY A 296 14.63 14.70 1.97
N LYS A 297 13.46 15.35 1.80
CA LYS A 297 12.57 15.72 2.90
C LYS A 297 12.11 14.51 3.72
N LEU A 298 11.68 13.44 3.06
CA LEU A 298 11.24 12.23 3.73
C LEU A 298 12.40 11.50 4.42
N MET A 299 13.58 11.45 3.79
CA MET A 299 14.78 10.86 4.40
C MET A 299 15.20 11.62 5.64
N GLU A 300 15.28 12.96 5.57
CA GLU A 300 15.61 13.78 6.71
C GLU A 300 14.57 13.69 7.83
N PHE A 301 13.28 13.56 7.49
CA PHE A 301 12.22 13.36 8.48
C PHE A 301 12.38 12.00 9.19
N MET A 302 12.72 10.95 8.48
CA MET A 302 13.00 9.64 9.11
C MET A 302 14.22 9.71 10.04
N ASN A 303 15.28 10.43 9.65
CA ASN A 303 16.45 10.66 10.49
C ASN A 303 16.08 11.43 11.76
N LEU A 304 15.29 12.49 11.61
CA LEU A 304 14.78 13.28 12.72
C LEU A 304 13.97 12.43 13.73
N LEU A 305 13.09 11.54 13.26
CA LEU A 305 12.34 10.61 14.14
C LEU A 305 13.24 9.61 14.86
N ARG A 306 14.39 9.26 14.29
CA ARG A 306 15.42 8.41 14.91
C ARG A 306 16.32 9.16 15.89
N GLY A 307 16.17 10.48 15.98
CA GLY A 307 16.99 11.34 16.82
C GLY A 307 18.35 11.70 16.21
N GLU A 308 18.49 11.56 14.89
CA GLU A 308 19.71 11.97 14.17
C GLU A 308 19.68 13.49 13.95
N GLU A 309 20.82 14.16 14.12
CA GLU A 309 20.96 15.60 13.94
C GLU A 309 21.16 16.02 12.49
N ASN A 310 21.42 15.08 11.59
CA ASN A 310 21.66 15.36 10.17
C ASN A 310 20.37 15.61 9.39
N HIS A 311 19.75 16.75 9.63
CA HIS A 311 18.56 17.22 8.92
C HIS A 311 18.56 18.74 8.76
N THR A 312 17.76 19.23 7.82
CA THR A 312 17.60 20.67 7.54
C THR A 312 16.30 21.26 8.09
N PHE A 313 15.50 20.48 8.85
CA PHE A 313 14.33 21.02 9.54
C PHE A 313 14.76 22.04 10.58
N SER A 314 14.45 23.30 10.33
CA SER A 314 14.77 24.45 11.19
C SER A 314 13.55 25.03 11.89
N VAL A 315 12.36 24.69 11.42
CA VAL A 315 11.08 25.19 11.94
C VAL A 315 10.23 24.00 12.34
N MET A 316 9.75 23.98 13.57
CA MET A 316 8.91 22.92 14.11
C MET A 316 7.88 23.53 15.08
N SER A 317 6.60 23.24 14.87
CA SER A 317 5.50 23.75 15.72
C SER A 317 5.49 23.16 17.13
N SER A 318 6.20 22.08 17.37
CA SER A 318 6.35 21.43 18.68
C SER A 318 7.59 20.57 18.73
N TYR A 319 8.06 20.27 19.94
CA TYR A 319 9.19 19.36 20.15
C TYR A 319 8.87 17.94 19.67
N ILE A 320 9.70 17.39 18.80
CA ILE A 320 9.51 16.11 18.14
C ILE A 320 9.83 14.90 19.03
N GLY A 321 10.43 15.10 20.19
CA GLY A 321 10.69 14.01 21.13
C GLY A 321 9.48 13.16 21.49
N THR A 322 8.27 13.70 21.35
CA THR A 322 7.00 12.97 21.50
C THR A 322 6.75 11.94 20.40
N LEU A 323 7.48 12.01 19.30
CA LEU A 323 7.35 11.12 18.13
C LEU A 323 8.42 10.03 18.06
N LYS A 324 9.24 9.85 19.10
CA LYS A 324 10.31 8.84 19.13
C LYS A 324 9.80 7.41 18.95
N ASP A 325 8.55 7.13 19.36
CA ASP A 325 7.94 5.81 19.31
C ASP A 325 7.15 5.56 18.02
N ILE A 326 7.25 6.43 17.03
CA ILE A 326 6.60 6.23 15.73
C ILE A 326 7.19 5.00 15.03
N LYS A 327 6.31 4.02 14.78
CA LYS A 327 6.68 2.78 14.10
C LYS A 327 6.50 2.86 12.59
N TYR A 328 5.43 3.51 12.13
CA TYR A 328 5.09 3.59 10.71
C TYR A 328 4.87 5.02 10.26
N ILE A 329 5.22 5.29 9.01
CA ILE A 329 4.99 6.57 8.34
C ILE A 329 4.12 6.29 7.11
N ILE A 330 2.97 6.97 7.02
CA ILE A 330 2.12 6.96 5.84
C ILE A 330 2.34 8.29 5.11
N THR A 331 2.83 8.25 3.89
CA THR A 331 3.06 9.44 3.08
C THR A 331 1.90 9.66 2.11
N LEU A 332 1.30 10.84 2.13
CA LEU A 332 0.28 11.28 1.19
C LEU A 332 0.85 12.37 0.28
N ASP A 333 0.46 12.36 -0.98
CA ASP A 333 0.72 13.50 -1.87
C ASP A 333 -0.19 14.68 -1.54
N ALA A 334 0.22 15.89 -1.88
CA ALA A 334 -0.47 17.13 -1.55
C ALA A 334 -1.87 17.28 -2.22
N ASP A 335 -2.22 16.38 -3.12
CA ASP A 335 -3.50 16.25 -3.82
C ASP A 335 -4.27 14.97 -3.46
N THR A 336 -3.74 14.15 -2.54
CA THR A 336 -4.30 12.86 -2.17
C THR A 336 -5.06 12.95 -0.85
N PHE A 337 -6.33 12.57 -0.86
CA PHE A 337 -7.15 12.44 0.34
C PHE A 337 -7.13 10.99 0.85
N MET A 338 -6.98 10.84 2.16
CA MET A 338 -7.05 9.53 2.79
C MET A 338 -8.51 9.10 2.99
N PRO A 339 -8.94 7.95 2.42
CA PRO A 339 -10.29 7.45 2.65
C PRO A 339 -10.52 7.07 4.12
N ARG A 340 -11.79 6.99 4.50
CA ARG A 340 -12.18 6.60 5.85
C ARG A 340 -11.65 5.21 6.22
N ASP A 341 -11.17 5.05 7.46
CA ASP A 341 -10.63 3.83 8.06
C ASP A 341 -9.43 3.22 7.28
N SER A 342 -8.81 3.99 6.38
CA SER A 342 -7.69 3.50 5.57
C SER A 342 -6.39 3.41 6.37
N ALA A 343 -6.16 4.32 7.32
CA ALA A 343 -4.96 4.30 8.17
C ALA A 343 -4.88 2.98 8.97
N ILE A 344 -5.97 2.61 9.65
CA ILE A 344 -6.05 1.36 10.42
C ILE A 344 -5.85 0.14 9.52
N LYS A 345 -6.44 0.14 8.32
CA LYS A 345 -6.29 -0.97 7.35
C LYS A 345 -4.85 -1.11 6.86
N LEU A 346 -4.17 0.01 6.59
CA LEU A 346 -2.77 0.03 6.18
C LEU A 346 -1.86 -0.46 7.30
N VAL A 347 -2.03 0.06 8.52
CA VAL A 347 -1.24 -0.37 9.69
C VAL A 347 -1.47 -1.85 10.01
N GLY A 348 -2.71 -2.33 9.84
CA GLY A 348 -3.02 -3.75 10.04
C GLY A 348 -2.36 -4.67 9.02
N ALA A 349 -2.10 -4.18 7.80
CA ALA A 349 -1.44 -4.95 6.73
C ALA A 349 0.10 -4.93 6.84
N MET A 350 0.68 -4.00 7.60
CA MET A 350 2.13 -3.87 7.87
C MET A 350 2.55 -4.61 9.14
#